data_50f8c9fb0d683d128f477fbd3f675232
#
_entry.id   50f8c9fb0d683d128f477fbd3f675232
#
_cell.length_a   1.000
_cell.length_b   1.000
_cell.length_c   1.000
_cell.angle_alpha   90.00
_cell.angle_beta   90.00
_cell.angle_gamma   90.00
#
_symmetry.space_group_name_H-M   'P 1'
#
loop_
_entity.id
_entity.type
_entity.pdbx_description
1 polymer ?
#
loop_
_entity_poly.entity_id
_entity_poly.type
_entity_poly.pdbx_seq_one_letter_code
_entity_poly.pdbx_strand_id
1 'polypeptide(L)'
;SIANQVRGTYMPDKYGDVIIPMTIIRRFECALAKTKADVVAKYKENPNYPAKGMYKISGYRFYNVSEFTLEELCNDADHIAENFKAYIQGFSDHIKDILNNLDMEAHIKKMDEGGCLFNTVKAFSELDLSVENFDSIKMGYIFENLIGRFFQNVDAGQFYTGRDIIKLGISLLVSEGCDDIFDDHKLITICDQAAGTGGMLSTAYSYFK
;
A
#
# COMPACT_ATOMS: atom_id res chain seq x y z
N SER A 1 10.58 5.25 -16.98
CA SER A 1 10.66 4.98 -15.53
C SER A 1 9.78 5.98 -14.77
N ILE A 2 8.98 5.52 -13.85
CA ILE A 2 8.09 6.37 -13.01
C ILE A 2 8.88 7.47 -12.28
N ALA A 3 10.07 7.16 -11.78
CA ALA A 3 10.94 8.16 -11.13
C ALA A 3 11.28 9.36 -12.04
N ASN A 4 11.23 9.17 -13.36
CA ASN A 4 11.45 10.29 -14.29
C ASN A 4 10.25 11.25 -14.35
N GLN A 5 9.05 10.82 -13.99
CA GLN A 5 7.85 11.68 -13.99
C GLN A 5 7.92 12.74 -12.89
N VAL A 6 8.52 12.42 -11.75
CA VAL A 6 8.63 13.33 -10.60
C VAL A 6 9.95 14.12 -10.58
N ARG A 7 10.83 13.86 -11.58
CA ARG A 7 12.10 14.59 -11.73
C ARG A 7 11.84 16.07 -11.98
N GLY A 8 12.57 16.94 -11.29
CA GLY A 8 12.42 18.39 -11.39
C GLY A 8 11.48 18.99 -10.36
N THR A 9 10.44 18.23 -9.93
CA THR A 9 9.53 18.61 -8.84
C THR A 9 10.04 18.09 -7.48
N TYR A 10 10.69 16.93 -7.49
CA TYR A 10 11.28 16.32 -6.30
C TYR A 10 12.79 16.11 -6.47
N MET A 11 13.52 16.23 -5.36
CA MET A 11 14.90 15.80 -5.29
C MET A 11 14.97 14.26 -5.28
N PRO A 12 16.06 13.63 -5.76
CA PRO A 12 16.16 12.17 -5.88
C PRO A 12 15.95 11.40 -4.58
N ASP A 13 16.39 11.96 -3.43
CA ASP A 13 16.19 11.42 -2.09
C ASP A 13 14.73 11.47 -1.61
N LYS A 14 13.88 12.25 -2.30
CA LYS A 14 12.46 12.43 -2.00
C LYS A 14 11.52 11.68 -2.95
N TYR A 15 12.05 10.92 -3.90
CA TYR A 15 11.20 10.14 -4.81
C TYR A 15 10.38 9.08 -4.08
N GLY A 16 10.93 8.49 -3.02
CA GLY A 16 10.26 7.49 -2.20
C GLY A 16 8.99 8.00 -1.54
N ASP A 17 9.00 9.28 -1.11
CA ASP A 17 7.87 9.92 -0.44
C ASP A 17 6.60 9.97 -1.33
N VAL A 18 6.77 9.89 -2.65
CA VAL A 18 5.66 9.87 -3.63
C VAL A 18 5.44 8.48 -4.21
N ILE A 19 6.51 7.77 -4.59
CA ILE A 19 6.39 6.50 -5.31
C ILE A 19 5.77 5.43 -4.42
N ILE A 20 6.09 5.41 -3.12
CA ILE A 20 5.55 4.41 -2.20
C ILE A 20 4.05 4.60 -1.99
N PRO A 21 3.53 5.80 -1.60
CA PRO A 21 2.08 5.99 -1.47
C PRO A 21 1.32 5.73 -2.78
N MET A 22 1.85 6.16 -3.92
CA MET A 22 1.22 5.89 -5.22
C MET A 22 1.17 4.40 -5.54
N THR A 23 2.23 3.64 -5.18
CA THR A 23 2.24 2.17 -5.32
C THR A 23 1.18 1.52 -4.43
N ILE A 24 1.00 2.01 -3.20
CA ILE A 24 -0.03 1.55 -2.27
C ILE A 24 -1.42 1.81 -2.86
N ILE A 25 -1.68 3.03 -3.31
CA ILE A 25 -2.97 3.42 -3.92
C ILE A 25 -3.27 2.52 -5.11
N ARG A 26 -2.31 2.34 -6.03
CA ARG A 26 -2.51 1.49 -7.20
C ARG A 26 -2.77 0.02 -6.81
N ARG A 27 -2.06 -0.50 -5.82
CA ARG A 27 -2.31 -1.85 -5.31
C ARG A 27 -3.73 -2.00 -4.75
N PHE A 28 -4.20 -1.03 -3.97
CA PHE A 28 -5.56 -1.04 -3.45
C PHE A 28 -6.60 -0.99 -4.57
N GLU A 29 -6.39 -0.12 -5.57
CA GLU A 29 -7.27 -0.03 -6.73
C GLU A 29 -7.35 -1.36 -7.48
N CYS A 30 -6.21 -1.97 -7.80
CA CYS A 30 -6.17 -3.26 -8.47
C CYS A 30 -6.86 -4.37 -7.66
N ALA A 31 -6.69 -4.38 -6.33
CA ALA A 31 -7.36 -5.35 -5.46
C ALA A 31 -8.89 -5.18 -5.47
N LEU A 32 -9.37 -3.94 -5.49
CA LEU A 32 -10.80 -3.62 -5.48
C LEU A 32 -11.46 -3.68 -6.87
N ALA A 33 -10.70 -3.82 -7.95
CA ALA A 33 -11.20 -3.65 -9.32
C ALA A 33 -12.47 -4.48 -9.61
N LYS A 34 -12.54 -5.71 -9.11
CA LYS A 34 -13.70 -6.61 -9.35
C LYS A 34 -14.97 -6.24 -8.59
N THR A 35 -14.84 -5.54 -7.46
CA THR A 35 -15.95 -5.25 -6.54
C THR A 35 -16.24 -3.77 -6.41
N LYS A 36 -15.45 -2.92 -7.07
CA LYS A 36 -15.56 -1.47 -7.04
C LYS A 36 -16.97 -0.99 -7.40
N ALA A 37 -17.52 -1.50 -8.50
CA ALA A 37 -18.86 -1.12 -8.98
C ALA A 37 -19.95 -1.41 -7.94
N ASP A 38 -19.90 -2.58 -7.29
CA ASP A 38 -20.88 -2.99 -6.28
C ASP A 38 -20.78 -2.12 -5.01
N VAL A 39 -19.56 -1.77 -4.61
CA VAL A 39 -19.30 -0.87 -3.47
C VAL A 39 -19.87 0.52 -3.75
N VAL A 40 -19.59 1.09 -4.93
CA VAL A 40 -20.09 2.41 -5.33
C VAL A 40 -21.62 2.41 -5.45
N ALA A 41 -22.20 1.39 -6.07
CA ALA A 41 -23.66 1.26 -6.17
C ALA A 41 -24.32 1.20 -4.79
N LYS A 42 -23.77 0.41 -3.86
CA LYS A 42 -24.30 0.32 -2.49
C LYS A 42 -24.18 1.62 -1.72
N TYR A 43 -23.07 2.34 -1.89
CA TYR A 43 -22.89 3.65 -1.27
C TYR A 43 -23.88 4.69 -1.81
N LYS A 44 -24.14 4.71 -3.12
CA LYS A 44 -25.16 5.58 -3.73
C LYS A 44 -26.57 5.28 -3.22
N GLU A 45 -26.89 3.99 -3.05
CA GLU A 45 -28.18 3.57 -2.48
C GLU A 45 -28.34 4.01 -1.02
N ASN A 46 -27.29 3.85 -0.22
CA ASN A 46 -27.29 4.19 1.21
C ASN A 46 -25.90 4.67 1.66
N PRO A 47 -25.64 6.00 1.67
CA PRO A 47 -24.36 6.57 2.10
C PRO A 47 -23.99 6.23 3.56
N ASN A 48 -24.98 5.89 4.41
CA ASN A 48 -24.78 5.51 5.80
C ASN A 48 -24.68 3.98 6.00
N TYR A 49 -24.48 3.23 4.92
CA TYR A 49 -24.37 1.77 5.03
C TYR A 49 -23.17 1.40 5.90
N PRO A 50 -23.32 0.45 6.86
CA PRO A 50 -22.28 0.15 7.82
C PRO A 50 -20.99 -0.34 7.16
N ALA A 51 -19.83 0.14 7.64
CA ALA A 51 -18.51 -0.24 7.12
C ALA A 51 -18.28 -1.77 7.09
N LYS A 52 -18.78 -2.51 8.11
CA LYS A 52 -18.73 -3.99 8.11
C LYS A 52 -19.45 -4.61 6.90
N GLY A 53 -20.53 -3.99 6.45
CA GLY A 53 -21.25 -4.42 5.25
C GLY A 53 -20.46 -4.11 3.99
N MET A 54 -19.83 -2.92 3.92
CA MET A 54 -18.95 -2.53 2.81
C MET A 54 -17.75 -3.48 2.68
N TYR A 55 -17.13 -3.91 3.81
CA TYR A 55 -16.04 -4.90 3.77
C TYR A 55 -16.49 -6.26 3.21
N LYS A 56 -17.73 -6.66 3.44
CA LYS A 56 -18.28 -7.89 2.84
C LYS A 56 -18.46 -7.77 1.33
N ILE A 57 -18.90 -6.60 0.86
CA ILE A 57 -19.09 -6.33 -0.57
C ILE A 57 -17.73 -6.24 -1.26
N SER A 58 -16.78 -5.51 -0.69
CA SER A 58 -15.44 -5.38 -1.27
C SER A 58 -14.63 -6.68 -1.24
N GLY A 59 -14.93 -7.60 -0.32
CA GLY A 59 -14.14 -8.80 -0.05
C GLY A 59 -12.84 -8.54 0.71
N TYR A 60 -12.60 -7.31 1.14
CA TYR A 60 -11.39 -6.85 1.85
C TYR A 60 -11.77 -6.10 3.12
N ARG A 61 -10.78 -5.87 4.01
CA ARG A 61 -10.94 -4.98 5.17
C ARG A 61 -10.81 -3.50 4.81
N PHE A 62 -11.00 -3.17 3.54
CA PHE A 62 -11.01 -1.81 3.03
C PHE A 62 -11.90 -1.74 1.79
N TYR A 63 -12.33 -0.54 1.44
CA TYR A 63 -13.13 -0.24 0.25
C TYR A 63 -12.85 1.19 -0.22
N ASN A 64 -13.36 1.53 -1.40
CA ASN A 64 -13.38 2.90 -1.90
C ASN A 64 -14.73 3.18 -2.56
N VAL A 65 -15.43 4.22 -2.09
CA VAL A 65 -16.76 4.62 -2.57
C VAL A 65 -16.72 5.68 -3.67
N SER A 66 -15.55 6.22 -3.99
CA SER A 66 -15.38 7.18 -5.09
C SER A 66 -15.72 6.52 -6.43
N GLU A 67 -16.30 7.26 -7.34
CA GLU A 67 -16.53 6.80 -8.73
C GLU A 67 -15.24 6.77 -9.55
N PHE A 68 -14.22 7.51 -9.13
CA PHE A 68 -12.95 7.58 -9.85
C PHE A 68 -12.09 6.33 -9.69
N THR A 69 -11.33 6.06 -10.74
CA THR A 69 -10.11 5.25 -10.77
C THR A 69 -8.94 6.14 -11.18
N LEU A 70 -7.69 5.68 -11.04
CA LEU A 70 -6.52 6.43 -11.51
C LEU A 70 -6.58 6.69 -13.03
N GLU A 71 -7.18 5.78 -13.80
CA GLU A 71 -7.38 5.96 -15.23
C GLU A 71 -8.42 7.06 -15.51
N GLU A 72 -9.55 7.03 -14.82
CA GLU A 72 -10.62 8.03 -14.97
C GLU A 72 -10.18 9.43 -14.53
N LEU A 73 -9.27 9.54 -13.54
CA LEU A 73 -8.67 10.83 -13.18
C LEU A 73 -7.95 11.49 -14.38
N CYS A 74 -7.37 10.69 -15.26
CA CYS A 74 -6.68 11.19 -16.44
C CYS A 74 -7.62 11.71 -17.54
N ASN A 75 -8.94 11.46 -17.46
CA ASN A 75 -9.91 11.95 -18.42
C ASN A 75 -10.23 13.44 -18.24
N ASP A 76 -9.93 14.02 -17.06
CA ASP A 76 -10.14 15.41 -16.74
C ASP A 76 -8.85 16.02 -16.15
N ALA A 77 -7.94 16.39 -17.05
CA ALA A 77 -6.62 16.88 -16.68
C ALA A 77 -6.68 18.22 -15.94
N ASP A 78 -7.67 19.07 -16.23
CA ASP A 78 -7.79 20.39 -15.63
C ASP A 78 -8.21 20.35 -14.15
N HIS A 79 -8.95 19.28 -13.74
CA HIS A 79 -9.42 19.09 -12.37
C HIS A 79 -8.78 17.86 -11.70
N ILE A 80 -7.70 17.33 -12.26
CA ILE A 80 -7.08 16.06 -11.78
C ILE A 80 -6.69 16.13 -10.30
N ALA A 81 -6.21 17.27 -9.80
CA ALA A 81 -5.81 17.43 -8.40
C ALA A 81 -7.02 17.34 -7.45
N GLU A 82 -8.12 17.97 -7.80
CA GLU A 82 -9.36 17.95 -7.02
C GLU A 82 -10.00 16.57 -7.06
N ASN A 83 -10.11 15.98 -8.24
CA ASN A 83 -10.67 14.65 -8.45
C ASN A 83 -9.83 13.57 -7.72
N PHE A 84 -8.51 13.71 -7.69
CA PHE A 84 -7.63 12.78 -6.97
C PHE A 84 -7.82 12.89 -5.45
N LYS A 85 -7.97 14.09 -4.91
CA LYS A 85 -8.32 14.26 -3.49
C LYS A 85 -9.67 13.61 -3.18
N ALA A 86 -10.69 13.83 -4.01
CA ALA A 86 -11.98 13.17 -3.86
C ALA A 86 -11.88 11.65 -3.94
N TYR A 87 -11.04 11.12 -4.82
CA TYR A 87 -10.74 9.69 -4.91
C TYR A 87 -10.14 9.13 -3.60
N ILE A 88 -9.16 9.82 -3.03
CA ILE A 88 -8.53 9.45 -1.74
C ILE A 88 -9.56 9.48 -0.61
N GLN A 89 -10.38 10.50 -0.54
CA GLN A 89 -11.42 10.63 0.48
C GLN A 89 -12.52 9.57 0.36
N GLY A 90 -12.62 8.90 -0.77
CA GLY A 90 -13.52 7.75 -0.96
C GLY A 90 -13.06 6.46 -0.28
N PHE A 91 -11.83 6.35 0.18
CA PHE A 91 -11.36 5.16 0.90
C PHE A 91 -11.96 5.06 2.31
N SER A 92 -12.00 3.83 2.84
CA SER A 92 -12.36 3.56 4.24
C SER A 92 -11.41 4.27 5.21
N ASP A 93 -11.90 4.63 6.41
CA ASP A 93 -11.22 5.55 7.33
C ASP A 93 -9.76 5.17 7.62
N HIS A 94 -9.50 3.90 7.96
CA HIS A 94 -8.13 3.47 8.25
C HIS A 94 -7.16 3.58 7.05
N ILE A 95 -7.66 3.51 5.80
CA ILE A 95 -6.83 3.76 4.62
C ILE A 95 -6.59 5.25 4.44
N LYS A 96 -7.61 6.09 4.69
CA LYS A 96 -7.44 7.55 4.73
C LYS A 96 -6.40 7.97 5.75
N ASP A 97 -6.42 7.38 6.95
CA ASP A 97 -5.43 7.66 8.00
C ASP A 97 -4.01 7.30 7.53
N ILE A 98 -3.84 6.15 6.86
CA ILE A 98 -2.54 5.77 6.29
C ILE A 98 -2.08 6.78 5.24
N LEU A 99 -2.96 7.17 4.31
CA LEU A 99 -2.61 8.11 3.24
C LEU A 99 -2.36 9.53 3.77
N ASN A 100 -3.05 9.95 4.84
CA ASN A 100 -2.80 11.19 5.55
C ASN A 100 -1.43 11.16 6.24
N ASN A 101 -1.06 10.07 6.91
CA ASN A 101 0.26 9.90 7.54
C ASN A 101 1.41 9.88 6.51
N LEU A 102 1.10 9.60 5.25
CA LEU A 102 2.02 9.66 4.12
C LEU A 102 1.94 11.02 3.38
N ASP A 103 1.30 12.03 3.97
CA ASP A 103 1.14 13.38 3.42
C ASP A 103 0.65 13.42 1.96
N MET A 104 -0.21 12.46 1.55
CA MET A 104 -0.57 12.28 0.15
C MET A 104 -1.25 13.51 -0.45
N GLU A 105 -2.06 14.25 0.30
CA GLU A 105 -2.69 15.49 -0.18
C GLU A 105 -1.65 16.58 -0.48
N ALA A 106 -0.62 16.71 0.36
CA ALA A 106 0.48 17.65 0.11
C ALA A 106 1.27 17.25 -1.14
N HIS A 107 1.45 15.95 -1.36
CA HIS A 107 2.11 15.44 -2.57
C HIS A 107 1.29 15.70 -3.83
N ILE A 108 -0.04 15.53 -3.79
CA ILE A 108 -0.92 15.88 -4.91
C ILE A 108 -0.75 17.36 -5.28
N LYS A 109 -0.84 18.25 -4.29
CA LYS A 109 -0.68 19.69 -4.50
C LYS A 109 0.70 20.01 -5.12
N LYS A 110 1.77 19.45 -4.56
CA LYS A 110 3.14 19.69 -5.03
C LYS A 110 3.36 19.16 -6.45
N MET A 111 2.79 18.01 -6.80
CA MET A 111 2.87 17.46 -8.16
C MET A 111 2.09 18.30 -9.16
N ASP A 112 0.95 18.84 -8.74
CA ASP A 112 0.11 19.71 -9.55
C ASP A 112 0.82 21.02 -9.85
N GLU A 113 1.30 21.73 -8.83
CA GLU A 113 2.11 22.94 -8.94
C GLU A 113 3.38 22.73 -9.78
N GLY A 114 3.99 21.53 -9.69
CA GLY A 114 5.17 21.14 -10.47
C GLY A 114 4.86 20.64 -11.88
N GLY A 115 3.58 20.58 -12.28
CA GLY A 115 3.16 20.13 -13.63
C GLY A 115 3.43 18.65 -13.94
N CYS A 116 3.64 17.81 -12.90
CA CYS A 116 3.94 16.40 -13.11
C CYS A 116 2.83 15.45 -12.64
N LEU A 117 1.73 15.98 -12.05
CA LEU A 117 0.65 15.17 -11.48
C LEU A 117 0.00 14.26 -12.52
N PHE A 118 -0.42 14.80 -13.65
CA PHE A 118 -1.07 14.02 -14.72
C PHE A 118 -0.20 12.85 -15.19
N ASN A 119 1.07 13.14 -15.53
CA ASN A 119 1.98 12.11 -16.02
C ASN A 119 2.28 11.04 -14.96
N THR A 120 2.34 11.44 -13.70
CA THR A 120 2.54 10.52 -12.57
C THR A 120 1.33 9.62 -12.40
N VAL A 121 0.11 10.16 -12.33
CA VAL A 121 -1.13 9.38 -12.20
C VAL A 121 -1.29 8.43 -13.38
N LYS A 122 -1.07 8.91 -14.60
CA LYS A 122 -1.12 8.09 -15.82
C LYS A 122 -0.13 6.93 -15.77
N ALA A 123 1.13 7.19 -15.39
CA ALA A 123 2.12 6.13 -15.30
C ALA A 123 1.76 5.06 -14.26
N PHE A 124 1.08 5.43 -13.16
CA PHE A 124 0.60 4.47 -12.17
C PHE A 124 -0.67 3.74 -12.62
N SER A 125 -1.58 4.40 -13.35
CA SER A 125 -2.79 3.74 -13.87
C SER A 125 -2.49 2.59 -14.84
N GLU A 126 -1.37 2.67 -15.54
CA GLU A 126 -0.91 1.65 -16.47
C GLU A 126 -0.20 0.45 -15.80
N LEU A 127 0.14 0.56 -14.51
CA LEU A 127 0.78 -0.55 -13.79
C LEU A 127 -0.26 -1.64 -13.43
N ASP A 128 0.05 -2.87 -13.79
CA ASP A 128 -0.67 -4.01 -13.26
C ASP A 128 -0.05 -4.44 -11.92
N LEU A 129 -0.74 -4.16 -10.83
CA LEU A 129 -0.42 -4.63 -9.48
C LEU A 129 -1.57 -5.50 -8.94
N SER A 130 -2.22 -6.27 -9.82
CA SER A 130 -3.34 -7.15 -9.47
C SER A 130 -2.92 -8.25 -8.48
N VAL A 131 -3.90 -8.77 -7.74
CA VAL A 131 -3.68 -9.83 -6.76
C VAL A 131 -3.30 -11.15 -7.46
N GLU A 132 -3.78 -11.35 -8.67
CA GLU A 132 -3.51 -12.51 -9.51
C GLU A 132 -2.04 -12.59 -9.94
N ASN A 133 -1.45 -11.45 -10.32
CA ASN A 133 -0.08 -11.39 -10.80
C ASN A 133 0.94 -11.17 -9.68
N PHE A 134 0.53 -10.45 -8.64
CA PHE A 134 1.35 -10.11 -7.48
C PHE A 134 0.63 -10.50 -6.19
N ASP A 135 0.94 -11.66 -5.67
CA ASP A 135 0.50 -12.08 -4.34
C ASP A 135 1.15 -11.22 -3.23
N SER A 136 0.77 -11.45 -1.97
CA SER A 136 1.27 -10.67 -0.84
C SER A 136 2.79 -10.78 -0.66
N ILE A 137 3.39 -11.91 -1.05
CA ILE A 137 4.83 -12.14 -0.92
C ILE A 137 5.58 -11.32 -1.98
N LYS A 138 5.15 -11.38 -3.24
CA LYS A 138 5.74 -10.60 -4.34
C LYS A 138 5.59 -9.10 -4.08
N MET A 139 4.41 -8.65 -3.60
CA MET A 139 4.22 -7.26 -3.21
C MET A 139 5.16 -6.85 -2.08
N GLY A 140 5.36 -7.72 -1.10
CA GLY A 140 6.36 -7.49 -0.06
C GLY A 140 7.75 -7.23 -0.64
N TYR A 141 8.24 -8.05 -1.56
CA TYR A 141 9.53 -7.83 -2.23
C TYR A 141 9.59 -6.52 -3.02
N ILE A 142 8.47 -6.10 -3.66
CA ILE A 142 8.40 -4.82 -4.34
C ILE A 142 8.60 -3.68 -3.33
N PHE A 143 7.86 -3.67 -2.21
CA PHE A 143 8.01 -2.64 -1.18
C PHE A 143 9.40 -2.64 -0.55
N GLU A 144 9.97 -3.81 -0.28
CA GLU A 144 11.35 -3.94 0.21
C GLU A 144 12.36 -3.28 -0.73
N ASN A 145 12.24 -3.57 -2.04
CA ASN A 145 13.09 -2.96 -3.05
C ASN A 145 12.90 -1.44 -3.14
N LEU A 146 11.66 -0.95 -3.02
CA LEU A 146 11.37 0.48 -3.03
C LEU A 146 11.97 1.16 -1.80
N ILE A 147 11.75 0.61 -0.61
CA ILE A 147 12.32 1.12 0.64
C ILE A 147 13.85 1.10 0.57
N GLY A 148 14.45 -0.04 0.20
CA GLY A 148 15.90 -0.15 0.06
C GLY A 148 16.49 0.83 -0.95
N ARG A 149 15.79 1.14 -2.03
CA ARG A 149 16.27 2.06 -3.07
C ARG A 149 16.16 3.53 -2.69
N PHE A 150 15.07 3.92 -2.01
CA PHE A 150 14.77 5.33 -1.77
C PHE A 150 15.13 5.82 -0.36
N PHE A 151 15.26 4.92 0.60
CA PHE A 151 15.55 5.25 1.99
C PHE A 151 16.91 4.76 2.50
N GLN A 152 17.80 4.31 1.61
CA GLN A 152 19.16 3.84 1.98
C GLN A 152 20.04 4.91 2.64
N ASN A 153 19.71 6.19 2.50
CA ASN A 153 20.51 7.30 3.02
C ASN A 153 19.89 7.97 4.26
N VAL A 154 18.85 7.40 4.84
CA VAL A 154 18.27 7.90 6.09
C VAL A 154 19.09 7.34 7.24
N ASP A 155 19.59 8.24 8.08
CA ASP A 155 20.50 8.07 9.21
C ASP A 155 20.83 6.63 9.67
N ALA A 156 22.11 6.40 9.93
CA ALA A 156 22.79 5.15 10.29
C ALA A 156 22.18 4.33 11.46
N GLY A 157 20.91 4.04 11.44
CA GLY A 157 20.22 3.27 12.49
C GLY A 157 18.96 2.54 12.03
N GLN A 158 18.47 2.81 10.84
CA GLN A 158 17.25 2.16 10.30
C GLN A 158 17.61 1.22 9.16
N PHE A 159 18.30 0.12 9.46
CA PHE A 159 18.61 -0.89 8.48
C PHE A 159 17.39 -1.80 8.29
N TYR A 160 16.94 -1.89 7.05
CA TYR A 160 15.98 -2.90 6.63
C TYR A 160 16.66 -4.27 6.65
N THR A 161 16.09 -5.24 7.37
CA THR A 161 16.61 -6.62 7.40
C THR A 161 15.97 -7.43 6.28
N GLY A 162 16.79 -8.01 5.40
CA GLY A 162 16.33 -8.84 4.28
C GLY A 162 15.52 -10.05 4.76
N ARG A 163 14.46 -10.41 4.03
CA ARG A 163 13.56 -11.52 4.39
C ARG A 163 14.25 -12.86 4.53
N ASP A 164 15.30 -13.12 3.75
CA ASP A 164 16.01 -14.40 3.82
C ASP A 164 16.77 -14.53 5.15
N ILE A 165 17.33 -13.42 5.66
CA ILE A 165 17.94 -13.36 6.99
C ILE A 165 16.88 -13.55 8.07
N ILE A 166 15.72 -12.91 7.91
CA ILE A 166 14.60 -13.05 8.85
C ILE A 166 14.11 -14.51 8.88
N LYS A 167 13.90 -15.13 7.72
CA LYS A 167 13.48 -16.54 7.63
C LYS A 167 14.48 -17.47 8.27
N LEU A 168 15.78 -17.25 8.04
CA LEU A 168 16.83 -18.02 8.71
C LEU A 168 16.73 -17.87 10.23
N GLY A 169 16.59 -16.63 10.74
CA GLY A 169 16.44 -16.37 12.16
C GLY A 169 15.23 -17.07 12.76
N ILE A 170 14.06 -17.01 12.11
CA ILE A 170 12.84 -17.70 12.56
C ILE A 170 13.04 -19.21 12.54
N SER A 171 13.61 -19.77 11.46
CA SER A 171 13.89 -21.22 11.38
C SER A 171 14.80 -21.70 12.49
N LEU A 172 15.82 -20.90 12.85
CA LEU A 172 16.73 -21.23 13.96
C LEU A 172 16.01 -21.16 15.31
N LEU A 173 15.15 -20.17 15.51
CA LEU A 173 14.38 -20.02 16.76
C LEU A 173 13.45 -21.21 17.04
N VAL A 174 12.93 -21.84 16.00
CA VAL A 174 11.97 -22.95 16.12
C VAL A 174 12.58 -24.32 15.76
N SER A 175 13.90 -24.42 15.59
CA SER A 175 14.57 -25.63 15.15
C SER A 175 14.67 -26.71 16.23
N GLU A 176 14.66 -26.35 17.52
CA GLU A 176 14.75 -27.27 18.63
C GLU A 176 13.73 -26.99 19.72
N GLY A 177 13.00 -28.00 20.17
CA GLY A 177 12.11 -27.93 21.32
C GLY A 177 10.81 -27.18 21.10
N CYS A 178 10.46 -26.88 19.87
CA CYS A 178 9.27 -26.13 19.48
C CYS A 178 8.34 -26.93 18.54
N ASP A 179 8.41 -28.27 18.59
CA ASP A 179 7.65 -29.14 17.68
C ASP A 179 6.13 -28.93 17.79
N ASP A 180 5.68 -28.50 18.96
CA ASP A 180 4.27 -28.23 19.26
C ASP A 180 3.75 -26.88 18.75
N ILE A 181 4.62 -26.02 18.21
CA ILE A 181 4.23 -24.71 17.61
C ILE A 181 3.31 -24.89 16.39
N PHE A 182 3.46 -26.00 15.68
CA PHE A 182 2.68 -26.31 14.48
C PHE A 182 1.42 -27.14 14.76
N ASP A 183 1.12 -27.44 16.03
CA ASP A 183 -0.10 -28.16 16.41
C ASP A 183 -1.35 -27.29 16.18
N ASP A 184 -2.38 -27.88 15.59
CA ASP A 184 -3.68 -27.28 15.43
C ASP A 184 -4.25 -26.82 16.77
N HIS A 185 -4.85 -25.63 16.79
CA HIS A 185 -5.51 -25.02 17.96
C HIS A 185 -4.58 -24.40 19.02
N LYS A 186 -3.28 -24.31 18.79
CA LYS A 186 -2.41 -23.53 19.68
C LYS A 186 -2.41 -22.04 19.35
N LEU A 187 -2.49 -21.22 20.40
CA LEU A 187 -2.31 -19.78 20.31
C LEU A 187 -0.83 -19.45 20.49
N ILE A 188 -0.20 -18.94 19.43
CA ILE A 188 1.20 -18.53 19.45
C ILE A 188 1.26 -17.02 19.59
N THR A 189 2.04 -16.54 20.57
CA THR A 189 2.33 -15.12 20.72
C THR A 189 3.74 -14.83 20.28
N ILE A 190 3.90 -13.87 19.37
CA ILE A 190 5.21 -13.43 18.86
C ILE A 190 5.45 -12.01 19.36
N CYS A 191 6.59 -11.78 19.99
CA CYS A 191 7.03 -10.46 20.45
C CYS A 191 8.38 -10.12 19.83
N ASP A 192 8.45 -8.96 19.18
CA ASP A 192 9.69 -8.38 18.66
C ASP A 192 9.95 -7.05 19.38
N GLN A 193 10.95 -7.02 20.22
CA GLN A 193 11.32 -5.83 21.03
C GLN A 193 12.03 -4.74 20.21
N ALA A 194 12.47 -5.06 19.01
CA ALA A 194 13.17 -4.15 18.10
C ALA A 194 12.51 -4.17 16.71
N ALA A 195 11.18 -4.16 16.68
CA ALA A 195 10.35 -4.47 15.51
C ALA A 195 10.67 -3.65 14.24
N GLY A 196 11.23 -2.44 14.38
CA GLY A 196 11.51 -1.58 13.23
C GLY A 196 10.26 -1.43 12.34
N THR A 197 10.34 -1.89 11.09
CA THR A 197 9.22 -1.91 10.13
C THR A 197 8.27 -3.10 10.30
N GLY A 198 8.48 -3.97 11.29
CA GLY A 198 7.66 -5.15 11.53
C GLY A 198 7.97 -6.34 10.61
N GLY A 199 9.11 -6.33 9.93
CA GLY A 199 9.52 -7.38 8.99
C GLY A 199 9.59 -8.77 9.63
N MET A 200 10.18 -8.88 10.84
CA MET A 200 10.23 -10.13 11.61
C MET A 200 8.84 -10.65 11.93
N LEU A 201 7.95 -9.80 12.46
CA LEU A 201 6.59 -10.18 12.84
C LEU A 201 5.78 -10.67 11.63
N SER A 202 5.83 -9.94 10.51
CA SER A 202 5.09 -10.28 9.30
C SER A 202 5.58 -11.58 8.66
N THR A 203 6.90 -11.81 8.67
CA THR A 203 7.51 -13.03 8.14
C THR A 203 7.25 -14.23 9.06
N ALA A 204 7.35 -14.06 10.39
CA ALA A 204 7.01 -15.09 11.36
C ALA A 204 5.52 -15.49 11.24
N TYR A 205 4.61 -14.54 11.14
CA TYR A 205 3.19 -14.83 10.90
C TYR A 205 2.96 -15.68 9.65
N SER A 206 3.70 -15.39 8.57
CA SER A 206 3.61 -16.16 7.33
C SER A 206 4.28 -17.54 7.42
N TYR A 207 5.26 -17.70 8.30
CA TYR A 207 5.97 -18.95 8.53
C TYR A 207 5.14 -19.96 9.33
N PHE A 208 4.34 -19.46 10.29
CA PHE A 208 3.50 -20.31 11.17
C PHE A 208 2.07 -20.52 10.63
N LYS A 209 1.76 -20.05 9.43
CA LYS A 209 0.45 -20.19 8.79
C LYS A 209 0.43 -21.28 7.73
#